data_8849a6cbc96a9f97bf3164176c9eaaec
#
_entry.id   8849a6cbc96a9f97bf3164176c9eaaec
#
_cell.length_a   1.000
_cell.length_b   1.000
_cell.length_c   1.000
_cell.angle_alpha   90.00
_cell.angle_beta   90.00
_cell.angle_gamma   90.00
#
_symmetry.space_group_name_H-M   'P 1'
#
loop_
_entity.id
_entity.type
_entity.pdbx_description
1 polymer ?
#
loop_
_entity_poly.entity_id
_entity_poly.type
_entity_poly.pdbx_seq_one_letter_code
_entity_poly.pdbx_strand_id
1 'polypeptide(L)'
;MTEGLSAGPAFEQILRDYYRVWFRYYPEAAVQAGVPDYAHLLTPYNEDAHAAVICLNNELIIGLDDIDKDRLNPDQKLDFDILCSAAHLQNQFLLEIQQYHIDPERFLPINAIYQLLIRPVPDFAASLSARLAAVSDHLAGAREYLRDKAERIPSVWLGAAIVSARRGAEFIRDLRSHPKLADAAVAGLEKALPNAAQSLLDYAQFLEQEIGEKARGDFACGPAYFNAALRRRHFLDIDAEQLYEFGKELFAKTQSDLKTACKKLFGNDDIAAASRRIKADHPQPENLLGVYRHHMQAARVFVSEKNLVTLPQYEALEVVETPVFLRHQIPFAAYSEPSPNDPAQQGYYYVTPPADAGQLAEHNNAGIMNTCVHEAWPGHHLQFVSAN
;
A
#
# COMPACT_ATOMS: atom_id res chain seq x y z
N MET A 1 14.41 -24.04 -18.18
CA MET A 1 15.19 -24.40 -19.41
C MET A 1 16.25 -23.31 -19.64
N THR A 2 17.29 -23.29 -18.79
CA THR A 2 18.40 -22.31 -18.85
C THR A 2 19.70 -22.97 -19.36
N GLU A 3 19.62 -24.24 -19.83
CA GLU A 3 20.79 -24.98 -20.38
C GLU A 3 21.40 -24.19 -21.53
N GLY A 4 22.68 -23.82 -21.39
CA GLY A 4 23.45 -23.09 -22.40
C GLY A 4 23.49 -21.56 -22.27
N LEU A 5 22.77 -20.96 -21.37
CA LEU A 5 22.86 -19.53 -21.11
C LEU A 5 23.99 -19.18 -20.11
N SER A 6 24.60 -18.02 -20.26
CA SER A 6 25.47 -17.47 -19.20
C SER A 6 24.65 -17.04 -17.98
N ALA A 7 25.28 -16.90 -16.80
CA ALA A 7 24.59 -16.66 -15.52
C ALA A 7 23.60 -15.48 -15.56
N GLY A 8 23.98 -14.33 -16.12
CA GLY A 8 23.11 -13.16 -16.21
C GLY A 8 21.83 -13.42 -17.03
N PRO A 9 21.89 -13.81 -18.29
CA PRO A 9 20.71 -14.16 -19.09
C PRO A 9 19.87 -15.29 -18.49
N ALA A 10 20.47 -16.28 -17.82
CA ALA A 10 19.75 -17.35 -17.14
C ALA A 10 18.94 -16.79 -15.95
N PHE A 11 19.56 -15.92 -15.13
CA PHE A 11 18.90 -15.23 -14.03
C PHE A 11 17.71 -14.38 -14.51
N GLU A 12 17.90 -13.56 -15.55
CA GLU A 12 16.83 -12.76 -16.12
C GLU A 12 15.67 -13.60 -16.68
N GLN A 13 15.96 -14.78 -17.22
CA GLN A 13 14.91 -15.69 -17.68
C GLN A 13 14.10 -16.26 -16.51
N ILE A 14 14.76 -16.64 -15.40
CA ILE A 14 14.09 -17.08 -14.17
C ILE A 14 13.16 -15.98 -13.65
N LEU A 15 13.62 -14.72 -13.59
CA LEU A 15 12.81 -13.56 -13.19
C LEU A 15 11.56 -13.40 -14.04
N ARG A 16 11.73 -13.39 -15.37
CA ARG A 16 10.58 -13.24 -16.29
C ARG A 16 9.56 -14.35 -16.13
N ASP A 17 10.01 -15.60 -16.01
CA ASP A 17 9.13 -16.75 -15.86
C ASP A 17 8.40 -16.74 -14.50
N TYR A 18 9.11 -16.37 -13.44
CA TYR A 18 8.53 -16.23 -12.11
C TYR A 18 7.44 -15.14 -12.07
N TYR A 19 7.75 -13.90 -12.46
CA TYR A 19 6.79 -12.80 -12.40
C TYR A 19 5.61 -12.97 -13.34
N ARG A 20 5.77 -13.60 -14.50
CA ARG A 20 4.67 -13.96 -15.40
C ARG A 20 3.61 -14.85 -14.71
N VAL A 21 4.02 -15.74 -13.82
CA VAL A 21 3.12 -16.59 -13.05
C VAL A 21 2.65 -15.88 -11.78
N TRP A 22 3.57 -15.22 -11.06
CA TRP A 22 3.29 -14.53 -9.81
C TRP A 22 2.20 -13.44 -9.96
N PHE A 23 2.22 -12.66 -11.03
CA PHE A 23 1.22 -11.63 -11.30
C PHE A 23 -0.20 -12.17 -11.52
N ARG A 24 -0.39 -13.46 -11.83
CA ARG A 24 -1.72 -14.08 -11.87
C ARG A 24 -2.34 -14.21 -10.48
N TYR A 25 -1.49 -14.38 -9.47
CA TYR A 25 -1.91 -14.47 -8.07
C TYR A 25 -1.92 -13.11 -7.38
N TYR A 26 -1.22 -12.12 -7.93
CA TYR A 26 -1.15 -10.75 -7.42
C TYR A 26 -1.40 -9.71 -8.53
N PRO A 27 -2.59 -9.73 -9.16
CA PRO A 27 -2.90 -8.85 -10.29
C PRO A 27 -2.91 -7.36 -9.93
N GLU A 28 -3.20 -7.01 -8.66
CA GLU A 28 -3.10 -5.65 -8.17
C GLU A 28 -1.64 -5.17 -8.17
N ALA A 29 -0.71 -6.04 -7.80
CA ALA A 29 0.72 -5.74 -7.87
C ALA A 29 1.19 -5.59 -9.33
N ALA A 30 0.64 -6.37 -10.26
CA ALA A 30 0.91 -6.21 -11.69
C ALA A 30 0.46 -4.83 -12.19
N VAL A 31 -0.76 -4.40 -11.87
CA VAL A 31 -1.27 -3.06 -12.23
C VAL A 31 -0.41 -1.96 -11.59
N GLN A 32 -0.02 -2.13 -10.32
CA GLN A 32 0.87 -1.20 -9.63
C GLN A 32 2.24 -1.11 -10.30
N ALA A 33 2.78 -2.23 -10.77
CA ALA A 33 4.04 -2.28 -11.52
C ALA A 33 3.93 -1.73 -12.96
N GLY A 34 2.71 -1.44 -13.45
CA GLY A 34 2.47 -1.00 -14.82
C GLY A 34 2.49 -2.16 -15.83
N VAL A 35 2.14 -3.38 -15.39
CA VAL A 35 1.97 -4.58 -16.22
C VAL A 35 0.48 -4.87 -16.36
N PRO A 36 -0.20 -4.31 -17.37
CA PRO A 36 -1.67 -4.27 -17.44
C PRO A 36 -2.33 -5.59 -17.86
N ASP A 37 -1.57 -6.58 -18.32
CA ASP A 37 -2.10 -7.87 -18.83
C ASP A 37 -3.01 -8.59 -17.82
N TYR A 38 -2.84 -8.33 -16.53
CA TYR A 38 -3.60 -8.94 -15.43
C TYR A 38 -4.68 -8.03 -14.86
N ALA A 39 -4.91 -6.86 -15.46
CA ALA A 39 -5.82 -5.84 -14.95
C ALA A 39 -7.29 -6.28 -14.82
N HIS A 40 -7.67 -7.33 -15.54
CA HIS A 40 -9.03 -7.91 -15.49
C HIS A 40 -9.25 -8.89 -14.33
N LEU A 41 -8.19 -9.29 -13.60
CA LEU A 41 -8.25 -10.28 -12.53
C LEU A 41 -8.40 -9.64 -11.14
N LEU A 42 -8.93 -10.41 -10.19
CA LEU A 42 -8.84 -10.18 -8.74
C LEU A 42 -7.92 -11.23 -8.12
N THR A 43 -7.23 -10.87 -7.04
CA THR A 43 -6.36 -11.81 -6.30
C THR A 43 -7.18 -12.98 -5.76
N PRO A 44 -6.82 -14.23 -6.10
CA PRO A 44 -7.51 -15.41 -5.58
C PRO A 44 -7.05 -15.70 -4.15
N TYR A 45 -7.96 -15.60 -3.19
CA TYR A 45 -7.71 -15.92 -1.78
C TYR A 45 -8.33 -17.27 -1.42
N ASN A 46 -7.61 -18.37 -1.70
CA ASN A 46 -8.00 -19.73 -1.33
C ASN A 46 -6.76 -20.58 -1.11
N GLU A 47 -6.92 -21.77 -0.51
CA GLU A 47 -5.81 -22.66 -0.17
C GLU A 47 -5.01 -23.11 -1.41
N ASP A 48 -5.69 -23.38 -2.52
CA ASP A 48 -5.02 -23.81 -3.76
C ASP A 48 -4.13 -22.71 -4.32
N ALA A 49 -4.60 -21.45 -4.31
CA ALA A 49 -3.81 -20.32 -4.75
C ALA A 49 -2.59 -20.09 -3.86
N HIS A 50 -2.75 -20.21 -2.54
CA HIS A 50 -1.64 -20.07 -1.60
C HIS A 50 -0.61 -21.21 -1.76
N ALA A 51 -1.08 -22.45 -1.93
CA ALA A 51 -0.21 -23.59 -2.21
C ALA A 51 0.56 -23.41 -3.53
N ALA A 52 -0.10 -22.91 -4.57
CA ALA A 52 0.53 -22.62 -5.86
C ALA A 52 1.62 -21.54 -5.74
N VAL A 53 1.39 -20.48 -4.97
CA VAL A 53 2.42 -19.45 -4.71
C VAL A 53 3.60 -20.03 -3.94
N ILE A 54 3.36 -20.88 -2.94
CA ILE A 54 4.44 -21.54 -2.19
C ILE A 54 5.28 -22.45 -3.13
N CYS A 55 4.62 -23.22 -4.00
CA CYS A 55 5.31 -24.02 -5.01
C CYS A 55 6.14 -23.14 -5.94
N LEU A 56 5.56 -22.06 -6.45
CA LEU A 56 6.25 -21.11 -7.34
C LEU A 56 7.49 -20.50 -6.68
N ASN A 57 7.38 -20.09 -5.41
CA ASN A 57 8.50 -19.58 -4.63
C ASN A 57 9.60 -20.64 -4.43
N ASN A 58 9.23 -21.89 -4.18
CA ASN A 58 10.18 -22.98 -4.03
C ASN A 58 10.90 -23.27 -5.36
N GLU A 59 10.18 -23.27 -6.49
CA GLU A 59 10.78 -23.40 -7.82
C GLU A 59 11.76 -22.26 -8.12
N LEU A 60 11.41 -21.03 -7.74
CA LEU A 60 12.30 -19.88 -7.84
C LEU A 60 13.57 -20.08 -7.03
N ILE A 61 13.46 -20.47 -5.74
CA ILE A 61 14.62 -20.68 -4.86
C ILE A 61 15.54 -21.75 -5.44
N ILE A 62 14.99 -22.88 -5.90
CA ILE A 62 15.76 -23.95 -6.55
C ILE A 62 16.45 -23.43 -7.82
N GLY A 63 15.73 -22.67 -8.66
CA GLY A 63 16.31 -22.11 -9.87
C GLY A 63 17.43 -21.09 -9.61
N LEU A 64 17.32 -20.33 -8.50
CA LEU A 64 18.37 -19.41 -8.07
C LEU A 64 19.61 -20.15 -7.53
N ASP A 65 19.46 -21.29 -6.85
CA ASP A 65 20.57 -22.10 -6.37
C ASP A 65 21.44 -22.65 -7.51
N ASP A 66 20.88 -22.80 -8.72
CA ASP A 66 21.61 -23.22 -9.92
C ASP A 66 22.40 -22.07 -10.58
N ILE A 67 22.21 -20.82 -10.14
CA ILE A 67 22.90 -19.65 -10.70
C ILE A 67 24.22 -19.39 -9.96
N ASP A 68 25.31 -19.34 -10.69
CA ASP A 68 26.60 -18.86 -10.17
C ASP A 68 26.53 -17.34 -9.93
N LYS A 69 26.20 -16.96 -8.69
CA LYS A 69 26.01 -15.58 -8.27
C LYS A 69 27.26 -14.72 -8.49
N ASP A 70 28.46 -15.29 -8.40
CA ASP A 70 29.70 -14.54 -8.59
C ASP A 70 29.86 -14.01 -10.01
N ARG A 71 29.20 -14.64 -10.98
CA ARG A 71 29.21 -14.26 -12.40
C ARG A 71 28.10 -13.26 -12.77
N LEU A 72 27.24 -12.87 -11.84
CA LEU A 72 26.24 -11.82 -12.01
C LEU A 72 26.89 -10.43 -11.92
N ASN A 73 26.33 -9.46 -12.61
CA ASN A 73 26.72 -8.06 -12.42
C ASN A 73 26.22 -7.53 -11.04
N PRO A 74 26.68 -6.35 -10.58
CA PRO A 74 26.32 -5.83 -9.27
C PRO A 74 24.81 -5.68 -9.03
N ASP A 75 24.06 -5.19 -10.02
CA ASP A 75 22.61 -5.01 -9.91
C ASP A 75 21.88 -6.36 -9.82
N GLN A 76 22.26 -7.30 -10.69
CA GLN A 76 21.72 -8.67 -10.65
C GLN A 76 22.04 -9.41 -9.34
N LYS A 77 23.20 -9.14 -8.71
CA LYS A 77 23.51 -9.69 -7.37
C LYS A 77 22.56 -9.16 -6.29
N LEU A 78 22.27 -7.87 -6.35
CA LEU A 78 21.32 -7.24 -5.44
C LEU A 78 19.90 -7.80 -5.64
N ASP A 79 19.44 -7.88 -6.89
CA ASP A 79 18.14 -8.44 -7.24
C ASP A 79 18.03 -9.91 -6.81
N PHE A 80 19.10 -10.69 -6.97
CA PHE A 80 19.16 -12.07 -6.50
C PHE A 80 18.91 -12.19 -5.00
N ASP A 81 19.60 -11.37 -4.19
CA ASP A 81 19.46 -11.38 -2.73
C ASP A 81 18.07 -10.97 -2.29
N ILE A 82 17.54 -9.91 -2.89
CA ILE A 82 16.20 -9.40 -2.60
C ILE A 82 15.15 -10.46 -2.95
N LEU A 83 15.23 -11.04 -4.14
CA LEU A 83 14.23 -11.98 -4.63
C LEU A 83 14.23 -13.30 -3.83
N CYS A 84 15.41 -13.86 -3.57
CA CYS A 84 15.57 -15.05 -2.74
C CYS A 84 15.01 -14.82 -1.33
N SER A 85 15.36 -13.68 -0.71
CA SER A 85 14.89 -13.31 0.62
C SER A 85 13.37 -13.08 0.65
N ALA A 86 12.82 -12.43 -0.38
CA ALA A 86 11.38 -12.17 -0.49
C ALA A 86 10.58 -13.49 -0.64
N ALA A 87 11.05 -14.43 -1.47
CA ALA A 87 10.40 -15.72 -1.65
C ALA A 87 10.36 -16.55 -0.36
N HIS A 88 11.47 -16.62 0.38
CA HIS A 88 11.51 -17.27 1.68
C HIS A 88 10.56 -16.63 2.69
N LEU A 89 10.56 -15.28 2.78
CA LEU A 89 9.72 -14.56 3.72
C LEU A 89 8.23 -14.70 3.36
N GLN A 90 7.90 -14.69 2.07
CA GLN A 90 6.53 -14.92 1.59
C GLN A 90 6.05 -16.34 1.93
N ASN A 91 6.89 -17.36 1.74
CA ASN A 91 6.54 -18.72 2.15
C ASN A 91 6.28 -18.82 3.65
N GLN A 92 7.14 -18.24 4.46
CA GLN A 92 6.93 -18.20 5.92
C GLN A 92 5.65 -17.46 6.29
N PHE A 93 5.35 -16.34 5.63
CA PHE A 93 4.12 -15.59 5.82
C PHE A 93 2.87 -16.41 5.49
N LEU A 94 2.89 -17.13 4.35
CA LEU A 94 1.77 -17.97 3.94
C LEU A 94 1.58 -19.21 4.82
N LEU A 95 2.67 -19.82 5.29
CA LEU A 95 2.63 -21.07 6.06
C LEU A 95 2.41 -20.86 7.57
N GLU A 96 3.06 -19.84 8.16
CA GLU A 96 3.10 -19.65 9.61
C GLU A 96 2.13 -18.57 10.07
N ILE A 97 2.19 -17.39 9.47
CA ILE A 97 1.35 -16.24 9.87
C ILE A 97 -0.08 -16.43 9.37
N GLN A 98 -0.25 -16.93 8.14
CA GLN A 98 -1.54 -17.19 7.54
C GLN A 98 -2.49 -15.98 7.68
N GLN A 99 -1.99 -14.77 7.36
CA GLN A 99 -2.75 -13.54 7.56
C GLN A 99 -4.08 -13.52 6.79
N TYR A 100 -4.18 -14.25 5.70
CA TYR A 100 -5.42 -14.45 4.95
C TYR A 100 -6.51 -15.19 5.75
N HIS A 101 -6.16 -15.89 6.87
CA HIS A 101 -7.12 -16.46 7.80
C HIS A 101 -7.62 -15.48 8.86
N ILE A 102 -6.91 -14.37 9.08
CA ILE A 102 -7.15 -13.47 10.21
C ILE A 102 -7.47 -12.04 9.80
N ASP A 103 -7.27 -11.70 8.52
CA ASP A 103 -7.48 -10.34 8.00
C ASP A 103 -8.59 -10.31 6.94
N PRO A 104 -9.84 -10.08 7.35
CA PRO A 104 -10.99 -10.08 6.43
C PRO A 104 -10.97 -8.91 5.44
N GLU A 105 -10.18 -7.85 5.67
CA GLU A 105 -10.07 -6.72 4.75
C GLU A 105 -9.37 -7.08 3.44
N ARG A 106 -8.47 -8.08 3.46
CA ARG A 106 -7.74 -8.54 2.27
C ARG A 106 -8.64 -9.03 1.14
N PHE A 107 -9.84 -9.48 1.48
CA PHE A 107 -10.81 -9.96 0.48
C PHE A 107 -11.59 -8.81 -0.21
N LEU A 108 -11.45 -7.57 0.25
CA LEU A 108 -12.17 -6.46 -0.32
C LEU A 108 -11.53 -6.03 -1.66
N PRO A 109 -12.25 -6.12 -2.80
CA PRO A 109 -11.69 -5.79 -4.11
C PRO A 109 -11.71 -4.29 -4.42
N ILE A 110 -11.88 -3.44 -3.39
CA ILE A 110 -12.10 -2.00 -3.55
C ILE A 110 -10.86 -1.34 -4.16
N ASN A 111 -9.69 -1.63 -3.58
CA ASN A 111 -8.44 -1.09 -4.09
C ASN A 111 -8.10 -1.61 -5.49
N ALA A 112 -8.41 -2.89 -5.78
CA ALA A 112 -8.27 -3.46 -7.10
C ALA A 112 -9.08 -2.69 -8.17
N ILE A 113 -10.29 -2.26 -7.83
CA ILE A 113 -11.15 -1.45 -8.71
C ILE A 113 -10.62 -0.03 -8.80
N TYR A 114 -10.24 0.59 -7.67
CA TYR A 114 -9.73 1.95 -7.62
C TYR A 114 -8.45 2.13 -8.44
N GLN A 115 -7.53 1.17 -8.40
CA GLN A 115 -6.28 1.23 -9.19
C GLN A 115 -6.54 1.40 -10.69
N LEU A 116 -7.61 0.80 -11.24
CA LEU A 116 -7.96 0.98 -12.65
C LEU A 116 -8.32 2.43 -13.00
N LEU A 117 -8.79 3.20 -12.02
CA LEU A 117 -9.13 4.62 -12.20
C LEU A 117 -7.88 5.50 -12.26
N ILE A 118 -6.87 5.18 -11.46
CA ILE A 118 -5.69 6.05 -11.28
C ILE A 118 -4.45 5.58 -12.04
N ARG A 119 -4.42 4.33 -12.53
CA ARG A 119 -3.28 3.79 -13.28
C ARG A 119 -3.59 3.72 -14.78
N PRO A 120 -2.56 3.79 -15.64
CA PRO A 120 -2.71 3.54 -17.06
C PRO A 120 -3.08 2.07 -17.31
N VAL A 121 -4.27 1.82 -17.81
CA VAL A 121 -4.75 0.48 -18.20
C VAL A 121 -5.33 0.59 -19.61
N PRO A 122 -4.68 -0.02 -20.62
CA PRO A 122 -5.11 0.10 -22.02
C PRO A 122 -6.56 -0.36 -22.23
N ASP A 123 -6.94 -1.51 -21.69
CA ASP A 123 -8.29 -2.07 -21.79
C ASP A 123 -9.15 -1.76 -20.56
N PHE A 124 -9.17 -0.49 -20.13
CA PHE A 124 -9.84 -0.03 -18.93
C PHE A 124 -11.30 -0.52 -18.82
N ALA A 125 -12.09 -0.34 -19.88
CA ALA A 125 -13.50 -0.69 -19.86
C ALA A 125 -13.74 -2.19 -19.68
N ALA A 126 -12.97 -3.03 -20.38
CA ALA A 126 -13.04 -4.47 -20.25
C ALA A 126 -12.55 -4.95 -18.88
N SER A 127 -11.44 -4.41 -18.40
CA SER A 127 -10.86 -4.75 -17.08
C SER A 127 -11.79 -4.38 -15.94
N LEU A 128 -12.37 -3.18 -15.97
CA LEU A 128 -13.34 -2.74 -14.96
C LEU A 128 -14.60 -3.62 -14.97
N SER A 129 -15.15 -3.89 -16.15
CA SER A 129 -16.31 -4.78 -16.28
C SER A 129 -16.03 -6.18 -15.71
N ALA A 130 -14.88 -6.75 -16.03
CA ALA A 130 -14.48 -8.07 -15.52
C ALA A 130 -14.33 -8.09 -14.00
N ARG A 131 -13.61 -7.12 -13.42
CA ARG A 131 -13.46 -7.03 -11.95
C ARG A 131 -14.80 -6.84 -11.25
N LEU A 132 -15.65 -5.93 -11.73
CA LEU A 132 -16.98 -5.71 -11.14
C LEU A 132 -17.86 -6.97 -11.20
N ALA A 133 -17.82 -7.70 -12.32
CA ALA A 133 -18.58 -8.95 -12.49
C ALA A 133 -18.10 -10.05 -11.51
N ALA A 134 -16.80 -10.08 -11.20
CA ALA A 134 -16.21 -11.07 -10.30
C ALA A 134 -16.45 -10.80 -8.80
N VAL A 135 -16.85 -9.60 -8.39
CA VAL A 135 -16.96 -9.21 -6.96
C VAL A 135 -17.89 -10.15 -6.19
N SER A 136 -19.03 -10.53 -6.76
CA SER A 136 -20.02 -11.35 -6.06
C SER A 136 -19.48 -12.73 -5.69
N ASP A 137 -18.89 -13.42 -6.66
CA ASP A 137 -18.33 -14.77 -6.45
C ASP A 137 -17.09 -14.72 -5.55
N HIS A 138 -16.26 -13.70 -5.74
CA HIS A 138 -15.07 -13.47 -4.91
C HIS A 138 -15.44 -13.29 -3.42
N LEU A 139 -16.42 -12.44 -3.10
CA LEU A 139 -16.86 -12.24 -1.71
C LEU A 139 -17.69 -13.39 -1.16
N ALA A 140 -18.41 -14.15 -2.02
CA ALA A 140 -19.04 -15.39 -1.60
C ALA A 140 -18.01 -16.43 -1.17
N GLY A 141 -16.94 -16.61 -1.95
CA GLY A 141 -15.80 -17.46 -1.58
C GLY A 141 -15.11 -17.01 -0.30
N ALA A 142 -14.94 -15.69 -0.11
CA ALA A 142 -14.37 -15.13 1.13
C ALA A 142 -15.20 -15.48 2.37
N ARG A 143 -16.53 -15.39 2.28
CA ARG A 143 -17.43 -15.77 3.38
C ARG A 143 -17.32 -17.26 3.74
N GLU A 144 -17.29 -18.11 2.73
CA GLU A 144 -17.09 -19.54 2.93
C GLU A 144 -15.73 -19.83 3.59
N TYR A 145 -14.69 -19.20 3.07
CA TYR A 145 -13.31 -19.36 3.54
C TYR A 145 -13.10 -18.91 4.99
N LEU A 146 -13.73 -17.82 5.44
CA LEU A 146 -13.53 -17.25 6.77
C LEU A 146 -14.45 -17.85 7.85
N ARG A 147 -15.52 -18.55 7.47
CA ARG A 147 -16.57 -18.98 8.42
C ARG A 147 -16.07 -19.83 9.57
N ASP A 148 -15.18 -20.77 9.29
CA ASP A 148 -14.57 -21.66 10.30
C ASP A 148 -13.35 -21.04 11.01
N LYS A 149 -12.91 -19.84 10.60
CA LYS A 149 -11.72 -19.17 11.12
C LYS A 149 -12.05 -17.97 12.03
N ALA A 150 -13.32 -17.77 12.36
CA ALA A 150 -13.84 -16.61 13.09
C ALA A 150 -13.06 -16.28 14.37
N GLU A 151 -12.69 -17.30 15.16
CA GLU A 151 -11.98 -17.12 16.42
C GLU A 151 -10.53 -16.65 16.26
N ARG A 152 -9.96 -16.80 15.05
CA ARG A 152 -8.59 -16.34 14.74
C ARG A 152 -8.55 -14.88 14.34
N ILE A 153 -9.69 -14.28 14.00
CA ILE A 153 -9.77 -12.90 13.48
C ILE A 153 -9.66 -11.92 14.66
N PRO A 154 -8.71 -10.96 14.63
CA PRO A 154 -8.64 -9.88 15.61
C PRO A 154 -9.87 -8.97 15.51
N SER A 155 -10.49 -8.64 16.65
CA SER A 155 -11.69 -7.78 16.68
C SER A 155 -11.45 -6.39 16.06
N VAL A 156 -10.25 -5.86 16.21
CA VAL A 156 -9.85 -4.55 15.65
C VAL A 156 -9.80 -4.59 14.12
N TRP A 157 -9.28 -5.68 13.54
CA TRP A 157 -9.24 -5.86 12.08
C TRP A 157 -10.63 -6.16 11.50
N LEU A 158 -11.43 -6.91 12.26
CA LEU A 158 -12.83 -7.14 11.89
C LEU A 158 -13.59 -5.81 11.80
N GLY A 159 -13.45 -4.94 12.81
CA GLY A 159 -14.07 -3.61 12.81
C GLY A 159 -13.67 -2.77 11.60
N ALA A 160 -12.37 -2.75 11.27
CA ALA A 160 -11.85 -2.06 10.10
C ALA A 160 -12.46 -2.61 8.79
N ALA A 161 -12.46 -3.93 8.62
CA ALA A 161 -13.02 -4.58 7.42
C ALA A 161 -14.51 -4.29 7.21
N ILE A 162 -15.32 -4.26 8.29
CA ILE A 162 -16.74 -3.91 8.22
C ILE A 162 -16.92 -2.47 7.71
N VAL A 163 -16.15 -1.53 8.25
CA VAL A 163 -16.19 -0.13 7.82
C VAL A 163 -15.74 -0.01 6.36
N SER A 164 -14.64 -0.65 5.99
CA SER A 164 -14.11 -0.66 4.61
C SER A 164 -15.10 -1.24 3.62
N ALA A 165 -15.76 -2.35 3.95
CA ALA A 165 -16.75 -2.97 3.07
C ALA A 165 -17.96 -2.02 2.83
N ARG A 166 -18.47 -1.38 3.87
CA ARG A 166 -19.58 -0.40 3.76
C ARG A 166 -19.20 0.81 2.92
N ARG A 167 -18.03 1.40 3.20
CA ARG A 167 -17.50 2.54 2.42
C ARG A 167 -17.17 2.16 0.99
N GLY A 168 -16.70 0.94 0.77
CA GLY A 168 -16.47 0.38 -0.54
C GLY A 168 -17.77 0.25 -1.34
N ALA A 169 -18.88 -0.14 -0.70
CA ALA A 169 -20.18 -0.19 -1.36
C ALA A 169 -20.68 1.21 -1.79
N GLU A 170 -20.45 2.23 -0.98
CA GLU A 170 -20.73 3.64 -1.35
C GLU A 170 -19.87 4.04 -2.56
N PHE A 171 -18.56 3.80 -2.50
CA PHE A 171 -17.64 4.08 -3.60
C PHE A 171 -18.06 3.40 -4.91
N ILE A 172 -18.43 2.12 -4.88
CA ILE A 172 -18.88 1.38 -6.08
C ILE A 172 -20.15 2.01 -6.68
N ARG A 173 -21.10 2.47 -5.86
CA ARG A 173 -22.29 3.17 -6.33
C ARG A 173 -21.96 4.49 -7.00
N ASP A 174 -21.02 5.24 -6.42
CA ASP A 174 -20.62 6.56 -6.90
C ASP A 174 -19.72 6.50 -8.16
N LEU A 175 -19.16 5.33 -8.47
CA LEU A 175 -18.34 5.14 -9.68
C LEU A 175 -19.04 5.58 -10.97
N ARG A 176 -20.37 5.47 -11.03
CA ARG A 176 -21.14 5.90 -12.21
C ARG A 176 -20.91 7.36 -12.58
N SER A 177 -20.67 8.22 -11.60
CA SER A 177 -20.40 9.66 -11.78
C SER A 177 -18.92 9.98 -12.03
N HIS A 178 -18.04 8.97 -12.03
CA HIS A 178 -16.61 9.20 -12.19
C HIS A 178 -16.29 9.63 -13.63
N PRO A 179 -15.51 10.72 -13.85
CA PRO A 179 -15.24 11.27 -15.21
C PRO A 179 -14.69 10.23 -16.19
N LYS A 180 -13.79 9.35 -15.75
CA LYS A 180 -13.21 8.29 -16.59
C LYS A 180 -14.26 7.29 -17.12
N LEU A 181 -15.41 7.15 -16.45
CA LEU A 181 -16.52 6.30 -16.90
C LEU A 181 -17.46 7.03 -17.85
N ALA A 182 -17.54 8.34 -17.78
CA ALA A 182 -18.34 9.15 -18.72
C ALA A 182 -17.87 9.00 -20.16
N ASP A 183 -16.53 8.87 -20.34
CA ASP A 183 -15.89 8.76 -21.66
C ASP A 183 -15.72 7.29 -22.11
N ALA A 184 -15.87 6.32 -21.21
CA ALA A 184 -15.64 4.91 -21.48
C ALA A 184 -16.99 4.16 -21.64
N ALA A 185 -17.18 3.52 -22.78
CA ALA A 185 -18.33 2.63 -23.01
C ALA A 185 -18.12 1.31 -22.24
N VAL A 186 -18.31 1.32 -20.92
CA VAL A 186 -18.20 0.12 -20.08
C VAL A 186 -19.50 -0.66 -20.11
N ALA A 187 -19.45 -1.85 -20.72
CA ALA A 187 -20.63 -2.71 -20.86
C ALA A 187 -21.11 -3.24 -19.51
N GLY A 188 -22.44 -3.29 -19.33
CA GLY A 188 -23.07 -3.96 -18.19
C GLY A 188 -23.00 -3.24 -16.85
N LEU A 189 -22.50 -2.00 -16.78
CA LEU A 189 -22.37 -1.22 -15.54
C LEU A 189 -23.69 -1.12 -14.77
N GLU A 190 -24.81 -0.96 -15.46
CA GLU A 190 -26.14 -0.82 -14.84
C GLU A 190 -26.50 -1.98 -13.91
N LYS A 191 -26.00 -3.17 -14.21
CA LYS A 191 -26.19 -4.36 -13.38
C LYS A 191 -25.00 -4.64 -12.48
N ALA A 192 -23.78 -4.44 -12.97
CA ALA A 192 -22.56 -4.79 -12.26
C ALA A 192 -22.33 -3.92 -11.01
N LEU A 193 -22.55 -2.61 -11.10
CA LEU A 193 -22.35 -1.70 -9.95
C LEU A 193 -23.31 -2.01 -8.78
N PRO A 194 -24.63 -2.12 -8.97
CA PRO A 194 -25.52 -2.49 -7.87
C PRO A 194 -25.19 -3.86 -7.27
N ASN A 195 -24.86 -4.86 -8.09
CA ASN A 195 -24.52 -6.19 -7.62
C ASN A 195 -23.22 -6.18 -6.78
N ALA A 196 -22.17 -5.53 -7.26
CA ALA A 196 -20.92 -5.42 -6.54
C ALA A 196 -21.09 -4.65 -5.21
N ALA A 197 -21.82 -3.55 -5.22
CA ALA A 197 -22.13 -2.80 -4.01
C ALA A 197 -22.95 -3.62 -3.00
N GLN A 198 -23.94 -4.38 -3.48
CA GLN A 198 -24.73 -5.25 -2.60
C GLN A 198 -23.86 -6.38 -2.02
N SER A 199 -22.99 -7.00 -2.82
CA SER A 199 -22.07 -8.05 -2.35
C SER A 199 -21.12 -7.56 -1.24
N LEU A 200 -20.67 -6.31 -1.31
CA LEU A 200 -19.89 -5.67 -0.24
C LEU A 200 -20.72 -5.47 1.04
N LEU A 201 -21.98 -5.09 0.94
CA LEU A 201 -22.89 -4.96 2.09
C LEU A 201 -23.21 -6.33 2.71
N ASP A 202 -23.43 -7.34 1.88
CA ASP A 202 -23.66 -8.72 2.34
C ASP A 202 -22.42 -9.28 3.04
N TYR A 203 -21.23 -8.93 2.56
CA TYR A 203 -19.97 -9.29 3.22
C TYR A 203 -19.80 -8.57 4.56
N ALA A 204 -20.09 -7.28 4.64
CA ALA A 204 -20.09 -6.54 5.91
C ALA A 204 -21.07 -7.13 6.92
N GLN A 205 -22.27 -7.50 6.47
CA GLN A 205 -23.29 -8.14 7.31
C GLN A 205 -22.83 -9.52 7.81
N PHE A 206 -22.21 -10.34 6.95
CA PHE A 206 -21.62 -11.62 7.34
C PHE A 206 -20.55 -11.43 8.41
N LEU A 207 -19.63 -10.49 8.22
CA LEU A 207 -18.58 -10.19 9.19
C LEU A 207 -19.15 -9.78 10.55
N GLU A 208 -20.19 -8.98 10.55
CA GLU A 208 -20.85 -8.47 11.75
C GLU A 208 -21.65 -9.56 12.49
N GLN A 209 -22.44 -10.36 11.76
CA GLN A 209 -23.40 -11.29 12.35
C GLN A 209 -22.83 -12.70 12.60
N GLU A 210 -21.97 -13.20 11.70
CA GLU A 210 -21.46 -14.57 11.81
C GLU A 210 -20.07 -14.64 12.46
N ILE A 211 -19.25 -13.60 12.29
CA ILE A 211 -17.88 -13.53 12.80
C ILE A 211 -17.81 -12.72 14.11
N GLY A 212 -18.58 -11.63 14.23
CA GLY A 212 -18.44 -10.56 15.23
C GLY A 212 -18.20 -11.04 16.67
N GLU A 213 -19.11 -11.82 17.24
CA GLU A 213 -19.01 -12.30 18.63
C GLU A 213 -17.89 -13.34 18.86
N LYS A 214 -17.38 -13.94 17.79
CA LYS A 214 -16.35 -14.98 17.85
C LYS A 214 -14.93 -14.41 17.68
N ALA A 215 -14.79 -13.20 17.16
CA ALA A 215 -13.53 -12.57 16.82
C ALA A 215 -12.72 -12.23 18.08
N ARG A 216 -11.66 -12.99 18.33
CA ARG A 216 -10.78 -12.85 19.51
C ARG A 216 -9.32 -13.16 19.20
N GLY A 217 -8.96 -13.22 17.93
CA GLY A 217 -7.60 -13.49 17.48
C GLY A 217 -6.61 -12.40 17.86
N ASP A 218 -5.33 -12.73 17.72
CA ASP A 218 -4.21 -11.80 17.89
C ASP A 218 -3.69 -11.39 16.51
N PHE A 219 -3.30 -10.12 16.38
CA PHE A 219 -2.66 -9.58 15.19
C PHE A 219 -1.13 -9.61 15.25
N ALA A 220 -0.54 -9.98 16.40
CA ALA A 220 0.90 -10.03 16.55
C ALA A 220 1.49 -11.17 15.71
N CYS A 221 2.48 -10.85 14.86
CA CYS A 221 3.15 -11.87 14.03
C CYS A 221 4.14 -12.76 14.79
N GLY A 222 4.41 -12.43 16.06
CA GLY A 222 5.36 -13.14 16.90
C GLY A 222 6.84 -12.87 16.58
N PRO A 223 7.75 -13.16 17.53
CA PRO A 223 9.16 -12.81 17.41
C PRO A 223 9.88 -13.59 16.29
N ALA A 224 9.48 -14.81 16.00
CA ALA A 224 10.13 -15.62 14.96
C ALA A 224 9.98 -14.99 13.57
N TYR A 225 8.75 -14.63 13.19
CA TYR A 225 8.50 -13.97 11.91
C TYR A 225 9.05 -12.54 11.90
N PHE A 226 8.90 -11.78 12.99
CA PHE A 226 9.43 -10.42 13.09
C PHE A 226 10.95 -10.40 12.87
N ASN A 227 11.70 -11.31 13.52
CA ASN A 227 13.14 -11.42 13.34
C ASN A 227 13.52 -11.89 11.93
N ALA A 228 12.72 -12.77 11.31
CA ALA A 228 12.90 -13.13 9.91
C ALA A 228 12.69 -11.94 8.97
N ALA A 229 11.70 -11.09 9.24
CA ALA A 229 11.45 -9.87 8.48
C ALA A 229 12.60 -8.85 8.62
N LEU A 230 13.16 -8.67 9.82
CA LEU A 230 14.34 -7.82 10.02
C LEU A 230 15.50 -8.27 9.13
N ARG A 231 15.80 -9.56 9.12
CA ARG A 231 16.92 -10.11 8.33
C ARG A 231 16.63 -10.15 6.83
N ARG A 232 15.45 -10.62 6.42
CA ARG A 232 15.17 -10.93 5.01
C ARG A 232 14.56 -9.76 4.23
N ARG A 233 13.76 -8.90 4.89
CA ARG A 233 13.15 -7.74 4.24
C ARG A 233 13.99 -6.48 4.37
N HIS A 234 14.63 -6.30 5.54
CA HIS A 234 15.39 -5.09 5.85
C HIS A 234 16.90 -5.32 5.84
N PHE A 235 17.37 -6.55 5.67
CA PHE A 235 18.79 -6.92 5.68
C PHE A 235 19.52 -6.43 6.93
N LEU A 236 18.83 -6.41 8.07
CA LEU A 236 19.36 -6.02 9.37
C LEU A 236 19.75 -7.25 10.18
N ASP A 237 20.95 -7.27 10.69
CA ASP A 237 21.47 -8.33 11.59
C ASP A 237 21.23 -7.97 13.05
N ILE A 238 19.98 -7.67 13.39
CA ILE A 238 19.50 -7.42 14.75
C ILE A 238 18.21 -8.21 14.98
N ASP A 239 17.87 -8.44 16.23
CA ASP A 239 16.62 -9.06 16.63
C ASP A 239 15.61 -8.04 17.21
N ALA A 240 14.42 -8.52 17.54
CA ALA A 240 13.33 -7.69 18.07
C ALA A 240 13.70 -7.00 19.40
N GLU A 241 14.46 -7.68 20.26
CA GLU A 241 14.90 -7.13 21.58
C GLU A 241 15.89 -6.01 21.37
N GLN A 242 16.89 -6.22 20.53
CA GLN A 242 17.88 -5.16 20.18
C GLN A 242 17.21 -3.95 19.54
N LEU A 243 16.25 -4.17 18.64
CA LEU A 243 15.46 -3.08 18.04
C LEU A 243 14.61 -2.34 19.08
N TYR A 244 14.02 -3.07 20.04
CA TYR A 244 13.24 -2.48 21.12
C TYR A 244 14.11 -1.59 22.04
N GLU A 245 15.28 -2.06 22.46
CA GLU A 245 16.20 -1.27 23.28
C GLU A 245 16.70 -0.03 22.53
N PHE A 246 17.06 -0.16 21.25
CA PHE A 246 17.40 0.99 20.39
C PHE A 246 16.24 2.00 20.34
N GLY A 247 15.00 1.52 20.19
CA GLY A 247 13.79 2.36 20.18
C GLY A 247 13.60 3.12 21.49
N LYS A 248 13.87 2.51 22.65
CA LYS A 248 13.80 3.16 23.97
C LYS A 248 14.83 4.27 24.10
N GLU A 249 16.06 4.03 23.70
CA GLU A 249 17.13 5.02 23.73
C GLU A 249 16.81 6.21 22.82
N LEU A 250 16.36 5.92 21.58
CA LEU A 250 15.95 6.93 20.62
C LEU A 250 14.77 7.77 21.13
N PHE A 251 13.77 7.12 21.75
CA PHE A 251 12.62 7.80 22.35
C PHE A 251 13.05 8.76 23.46
N ALA A 252 13.90 8.31 24.39
CA ALA A 252 14.41 9.15 25.48
C ALA A 252 15.20 10.36 24.96
N LYS A 253 16.08 10.13 23.96
CA LYS A 253 16.84 11.19 23.30
C LYS A 253 15.90 12.19 22.61
N THR A 254 14.97 11.72 21.80
CA THR A 254 14.01 12.58 21.06
C THR A 254 13.16 13.40 22.02
N GLN A 255 12.70 12.83 23.14
CA GLN A 255 11.96 13.56 24.16
C GLN A 255 12.80 14.70 24.78
N SER A 256 14.09 14.45 25.05
CA SER A 256 15.02 15.47 25.54
C SER A 256 15.22 16.60 24.51
N ASP A 257 15.43 16.22 23.25
CA ASP A 257 15.60 17.16 22.14
C ASP A 257 14.35 18.03 21.93
N LEU A 258 13.15 17.43 22.02
CA LEU A 258 11.87 18.16 21.97
C LEU A 258 11.72 19.17 23.10
N LYS A 259 12.02 18.80 24.34
CA LYS A 259 12.02 19.72 25.48
C LYS A 259 12.96 20.91 25.27
N THR A 260 14.15 20.63 24.76
CA THR A 260 15.16 21.65 24.43
C THR A 260 14.66 22.60 23.33
N ALA A 261 14.06 22.05 22.28
CA ALA A 261 13.44 22.83 21.20
C ALA A 261 12.28 23.69 21.70
N CYS A 262 11.40 23.12 22.53
CA CYS A 262 10.27 23.85 23.14
C CYS A 262 10.77 25.02 24.00
N LYS A 263 11.80 24.80 24.81
CA LYS A 263 12.39 25.84 25.64
C LYS A 263 13.00 26.97 24.80
N LYS A 264 13.66 26.62 23.69
CA LYS A 264 14.24 27.60 22.77
C LYS A 264 13.17 28.41 22.02
N LEU A 265 12.09 27.77 21.57
CA LEU A 265 11.07 28.41 20.73
C LEU A 265 9.95 29.07 21.52
N PHE A 266 9.58 28.52 22.68
CA PHE A 266 8.41 28.95 23.46
C PHE A 266 8.74 29.39 24.88
N GLY A 267 10.00 29.31 25.30
CA GLY A 267 10.46 29.76 26.61
C GLY A 267 10.23 28.78 27.77
N ASN A 268 9.62 27.61 27.50
CA ASN A 268 9.41 26.54 28.48
C ASN A 268 9.55 25.17 27.80
N ASP A 269 9.60 24.08 28.58
CA ASP A 269 9.76 22.71 28.11
C ASP A 269 8.45 21.89 28.07
N ASP A 270 7.30 22.57 28.14
CA ASP A 270 5.97 21.96 28.04
C ASP A 270 5.66 21.62 26.56
N ILE A 271 5.93 20.35 26.18
CA ILE A 271 5.66 19.84 24.83
C ILE A 271 4.19 19.92 24.48
N ALA A 272 3.28 19.67 25.44
CA ALA A 272 1.85 19.71 25.19
C ALA A 272 1.36 21.13 24.90
N ALA A 273 1.85 22.12 25.63
CA ALA A 273 1.55 23.53 25.36
C ALA A 273 2.12 23.99 24.01
N ALA A 274 3.35 23.58 23.68
CA ALA A 274 3.96 23.85 22.38
C ALA A 274 3.13 23.25 21.24
N SER A 275 2.71 21.98 21.37
CA SER A 275 1.87 21.28 20.38
C SER A 275 0.53 22.02 20.18
N ARG A 276 -0.17 22.41 21.25
CA ARG A 276 -1.43 23.18 21.13
C ARG A 276 -1.21 24.50 20.38
N ARG A 277 -0.11 25.19 20.62
CA ARG A 277 0.22 26.45 19.96
C ARG A 277 0.51 26.26 18.48
N ILE A 278 1.25 25.21 18.12
CA ILE A 278 1.52 24.86 16.71
C ILE A 278 0.24 24.49 15.99
N LYS A 279 -0.60 23.65 16.60
CA LYS A 279 -1.88 23.19 16.04
C LYS A 279 -2.91 24.29 15.85
N ALA A 280 -2.80 25.41 16.58
CA ALA A 280 -3.65 26.56 16.40
C ALA A 280 -3.32 27.38 15.13
N ASP A 281 -2.16 27.19 14.52
CA ASP A 281 -1.73 27.84 13.30
C ASP A 281 -1.99 26.90 12.10
N HIS A 282 -3.20 26.91 11.55
CA HIS A 282 -3.65 26.08 10.46
C HIS A 282 -4.41 26.87 9.38
N PRO A 283 -4.42 26.42 8.12
CA PRO A 283 -5.23 27.03 7.07
C PRO A 283 -6.72 26.83 7.31
N GLN A 284 -7.55 27.61 6.58
CA GLN A 284 -9.00 27.33 6.53
C GLN A 284 -9.26 26.07 5.68
N PRO A 285 -10.31 25.27 5.99
CA PRO A 285 -10.59 24.01 5.31
C PRO A 285 -10.67 24.13 3.79
N GLU A 286 -11.32 25.17 3.27
CA GLU A 286 -11.50 25.45 1.84
C GLU A 286 -10.19 25.75 1.10
N ASN A 287 -9.15 26.14 1.81
CA ASN A 287 -7.83 26.46 1.25
C ASN A 287 -6.84 25.33 1.36
N LEU A 288 -7.20 24.23 2.03
CA LEU A 288 -6.26 23.19 2.46
C LEU A 288 -5.48 22.58 1.31
N LEU A 289 -6.15 22.13 0.24
CA LEU A 289 -5.48 21.57 -0.94
C LEU A 289 -4.54 22.58 -1.61
N GLY A 290 -4.95 23.85 -1.67
CA GLY A 290 -4.12 24.94 -2.22
C GLY A 290 -2.85 25.15 -1.42
N VAL A 291 -2.92 25.08 -0.09
CA VAL A 291 -1.75 25.22 0.79
C VAL A 291 -0.78 24.05 0.60
N TYR A 292 -1.26 22.82 0.51
CA TYR A 292 -0.40 21.66 0.22
C TYR A 292 0.29 21.80 -1.15
N ARG A 293 -0.45 22.15 -2.20
CA ARG A 293 0.14 22.39 -3.55
C ARG A 293 1.22 23.45 -3.51
N HIS A 294 0.98 24.56 -2.81
CA HIS A 294 1.94 25.64 -2.66
C HIS A 294 3.23 25.18 -2.00
N HIS A 295 3.15 24.49 -0.86
CA HIS A 295 4.33 24.01 -0.14
C HIS A 295 5.10 22.95 -0.91
N MET A 296 4.42 22.04 -1.60
CA MET A 296 5.08 21.05 -2.46
C MET A 296 5.84 21.69 -3.61
N GLN A 297 5.21 22.66 -4.29
CA GLN A 297 5.89 23.41 -5.35
C GLN A 297 7.08 24.22 -4.82
N ALA A 298 6.95 24.85 -3.67
CA ALA A 298 8.04 25.57 -3.02
C ALA A 298 9.21 24.64 -2.66
N ALA A 299 8.93 23.45 -2.14
CA ALA A 299 9.95 22.45 -1.84
C ALA A 299 10.68 21.99 -3.12
N ARG A 300 9.94 21.70 -4.20
CA ARG A 300 10.51 21.33 -5.50
C ARG A 300 11.44 22.41 -6.05
N VAL A 301 10.99 23.66 -6.03
CA VAL A 301 11.81 24.82 -6.48
C VAL A 301 13.07 24.93 -5.63
N PHE A 302 12.96 24.82 -4.32
CA PHE A 302 14.11 24.89 -3.42
C PHE A 302 15.15 23.79 -3.72
N VAL A 303 14.70 22.53 -3.91
CA VAL A 303 15.59 21.41 -4.27
C VAL A 303 16.33 21.69 -5.59
N SER A 304 15.61 22.21 -6.58
CA SER A 304 16.18 22.56 -7.89
C SER A 304 17.17 23.72 -7.81
N GLU A 305 16.81 24.86 -7.17
CA GLU A 305 17.66 26.04 -7.06
C GLU A 305 18.92 25.78 -6.24
N LYS A 306 18.83 24.92 -5.23
CA LYS A 306 19.97 24.58 -4.38
C LYS A 306 20.80 23.41 -4.91
N ASN A 307 20.40 22.82 -6.04
CA ASN A 307 21.06 21.63 -6.62
C ASN A 307 21.30 20.54 -5.56
N LEU A 308 20.31 20.27 -4.70
CA LEU A 308 20.46 19.28 -3.63
C LEU A 308 20.57 17.87 -4.18
N VAL A 309 19.75 17.57 -5.21
CA VAL A 309 19.74 16.32 -5.97
C VAL A 309 19.27 16.60 -7.39
N THR A 310 19.60 15.70 -8.32
CA THR A 310 19.09 15.75 -9.70
C THR A 310 17.59 15.43 -9.72
N LEU A 311 16.80 16.29 -10.34
CA LEU A 311 15.39 16.01 -10.59
C LEU A 311 15.25 15.24 -11.91
N PRO A 312 14.46 14.14 -11.96
CA PRO A 312 14.14 13.46 -13.21
C PRO A 312 13.45 14.42 -14.22
N GLN A 313 13.62 14.13 -15.50
CA GLN A 313 13.05 14.93 -16.57
C GLN A 313 11.52 14.83 -16.64
N TYR A 314 11.00 13.64 -16.35
CA TYR A 314 9.57 13.33 -16.34
C TYR A 314 9.17 12.87 -14.96
N GLU A 315 8.32 13.63 -14.32
CA GLU A 315 7.69 13.30 -13.05
C GLU A 315 6.48 14.22 -12.85
N ALA A 316 5.42 13.70 -12.28
CA ALA A 316 4.22 14.45 -11.98
C ALA A 316 3.66 14.04 -10.60
N LEU A 317 3.30 15.02 -9.80
CA LEU A 317 2.64 14.81 -8.51
C LEU A 317 1.36 15.64 -8.46
N GLU A 318 0.24 14.96 -8.29
CA GLU A 318 -1.06 15.60 -8.16
C GLU A 318 -1.54 15.55 -6.70
N VAL A 319 -1.94 16.71 -6.16
CA VAL A 319 -2.54 16.84 -4.82
C VAL A 319 -4.05 16.78 -4.96
N VAL A 320 -4.65 15.72 -4.43
CA VAL A 320 -6.09 15.43 -4.54
C VAL A 320 -6.70 15.13 -3.18
N GLU A 321 -8.01 15.21 -3.08
CA GLU A 321 -8.70 14.72 -1.89
C GLU A 321 -8.59 13.22 -1.75
N THR A 322 -8.42 12.75 -0.51
CA THR A 322 -8.49 11.32 -0.20
C THR A 322 -9.87 10.77 -0.60
N PRO A 323 -9.91 9.70 -1.39
CA PRO A 323 -11.17 9.03 -1.72
C PRO A 323 -11.96 8.68 -0.45
N VAL A 324 -13.28 8.84 -0.49
CA VAL A 324 -14.14 8.69 0.68
C VAL A 324 -13.96 7.34 1.38
N PHE A 325 -13.79 6.27 0.60
CA PHE A 325 -13.60 4.92 1.13
C PHE A 325 -12.26 4.70 1.86
N LEU A 326 -11.25 5.57 1.64
CA LEU A 326 -9.96 5.51 2.32
C LEU A 326 -9.85 6.44 3.53
N ARG A 327 -10.76 7.39 3.73
CA ARG A 327 -10.64 8.43 4.76
C ARG A 327 -10.58 7.90 6.20
N HIS A 328 -11.11 6.72 6.45
CA HIS A 328 -11.02 6.07 7.77
C HIS A 328 -9.64 5.44 8.04
N GLN A 329 -8.88 5.12 7.00
CA GLN A 329 -7.51 4.60 7.08
C GLN A 329 -6.46 5.70 6.93
N ILE A 330 -6.79 6.74 6.15
CA ILE A 330 -5.94 7.91 5.89
C ILE A 330 -6.57 9.12 6.55
N PRO A 331 -6.35 9.34 7.85
CA PRO A 331 -7.02 10.43 8.59
C PRO A 331 -6.52 11.82 8.20
N PHE A 332 -5.31 11.95 7.62
CA PHE A 332 -4.70 13.24 7.28
C PHE A 332 -4.30 13.32 5.82
N ALA A 333 -3.27 12.60 5.45
CA ALA A 333 -2.70 12.61 4.12
C ALA A 333 -1.90 11.32 3.88
N ALA A 334 -1.70 10.97 2.62
CA ALA A 334 -0.85 9.85 2.21
C ALA A 334 -0.31 10.08 0.81
N TYR A 335 0.86 9.52 0.53
CA TYR A 335 1.45 9.49 -0.79
C TYR A 335 1.17 8.15 -1.46
N SER A 336 0.90 8.20 -2.79
CA SER A 336 0.82 7.03 -3.66
C SER A 336 1.84 7.20 -4.79
N GLU A 337 2.79 6.29 -4.84
CA GLU A 337 3.89 6.29 -5.79
C GLU A 337 3.42 6.04 -7.23
N PRO A 338 4.17 6.51 -8.24
CA PRO A 338 3.93 6.16 -9.64
C PRO A 338 4.20 4.68 -9.90
N SER A 339 3.58 4.13 -10.94
CA SER A 339 3.98 2.81 -11.45
C SER A 339 5.38 2.88 -12.05
N PRO A 340 6.27 1.89 -11.82
CA PRO A 340 7.61 1.87 -12.40
C PRO A 340 7.62 1.99 -13.94
N ASN A 341 6.64 1.39 -14.61
CA ASN A 341 6.51 1.41 -16.06
C ASN A 341 5.58 2.52 -16.60
N ASP A 342 5.19 3.50 -15.76
CA ASP A 342 4.41 4.65 -16.19
C ASP A 342 5.35 5.72 -16.78
N PRO A 343 5.28 6.04 -18.10
CA PRO A 343 6.15 7.04 -18.69
C PRO A 343 5.91 8.46 -18.15
N ALA A 344 4.73 8.73 -17.57
CA ALA A 344 4.42 10.02 -16.97
C ALA A 344 4.92 10.14 -15.52
N GLN A 345 5.31 9.03 -14.90
CA GLN A 345 5.69 8.96 -13.49
C GLN A 345 4.71 9.70 -12.58
N GLN A 346 3.40 9.41 -12.77
CA GLN A 346 2.31 10.09 -12.06
C GLN A 346 2.16 9.55 -10.65
N GLY A 347 2.54 10.34 -9.66
CA GLY A 347 2.22 10.13 -8.24
C GLY A 347 0.99 10.91 -7.79
N TYR A 348 0.39 10.48 -6.68
CA TYR A 348 -0.74 11.16 -6.05
C TYR A 348 -0.43 11.45 -4.58
N TYR A 349 -0.78 12.65 -4.17
CA TYR A 349 -0.77 13.01 -2.75
C TYR A 349 -2.19 13.26 -2.28
N TYR A 350 -2.67 12.34 -1.46
CA TYR A 350 -4.01 12.39 -0.89
C TYR A 350 -4.03 13.29 0.33
N VAL A 351 -4.97 14.21 0.39
CA VAL A 351 -5.25 15.05 1.56
C VAL A 351 -6.68 14.79 2.00
N THR A 352 -6.86 14.39 3.26
CA THR A 352 -8.18 14.09 3.79
C THR A 352 -8.83 15.38 4.30
N PRO A 353 -10.00 15.79 3.73
CA PRO A 353 -10.73 16.91 4.25
C PRO A 353 -11.10 16.71 5.73
N PRO A 354 -10.85 17.68 6.61
CA PRO A 354 -11.15 17.55 8.02
C PRO A 354 -12.66 17.50 8.26
N ALA A 355 -13.12 16.55 9.09
CA ALA A 355 -14.54 16.46 9.48
C ALA A 355 -14.91 17.40 10.62
N ASP A 356 -13.92 17.83 11.42
CA ASP A 356 -14.10 18.70 12.58
C ASP A 356 -12.85 19.57 12.84
N ALA A 357 -12.97 20.45 13.83
CA ALA A 357 -11.90 21.37 14.23
C ALA A 357 -10.66 20.63 14.78
N GLY A 358 -10.83 19.47 15.39
CA GLY A 358 -9.73 18.66 15.91
C GLY A 358 -8.88 18.10 14.77
N GLN A 359 -9.53 17.54 13.75
CA GLN A 359 -8.84 17.07 12.54
C GLN A 359 -8.21 18.23 11.77
N LEU A 360 -8.87 19.39 11.68
CA LEU A 360 -8.29 20.57 11.05
C LEU A 360 -7.00 21.02 11.72
N ALA A 361 -6.94 21.00 13.04
CA ALA A 361 -5.75 21.38 13.81
C ALA A 361 -4.53 20.47 13.54
N GLU A 362 -4.75 19.25 13.07
CA GLU A 362 -3.65 18.35 12.64
C GLU A 362 -3.03 18.81 11.30
N HIS A 363 -3.78 19.52 10.45
CA HIS A 363 -3.28 20.18 9.24
C HIS A 363 -2.65 21.55 9.53
N ASN A 364 -1.82 21.63 10.58
CA ASN A 364 -1.16 22.89 10.91
C ASN A 364 -0.04 23.23 9.91
N ASN A 365 0.26 24.53 9.75
CA ASN A 365 1.20 25.01 8.73
C ASN A 365 2.61 24.40 8.85
N ALA A 366 3.11 24.19 10.07
CA ALA A 366 4.40 23.55 10.29
C ALA A 366 4.38 22.05 9.90
N GLY A 367 3.30 21.36 10.26
CA GLY A 367 3.06 19.97 9.87
C GLY A 367 2.95 19.80 8.35
N ILE A 368 2.16 20.65 7.69
CA ILE A 368 2.01 20.63 6.22
C ILE A 368 3.35 20.81 5.53
N MET A 369 4.16 21.80 5.94
CA MET A 369 5.48 22.02 5.33
C MET A 369 6.39 20.79 5.51
N ASN A 370 6.46 20.24 6.73
CA ASN A 370 7.28 19.05 7.01
C ASN A 370 6.84 17.85 6.18
N THR A 371 5.52 17.61 6.10
CA THR A 371 4.95 16.50 5.33
C THR A 371 5.20 16.66 3.84
N CYS A 372 5.08 17.88 3.28
CA CYS A 372 5.40 18.14 1.88
C CYS A 372 6.86 17.83 1.53
N VAL A 373 7.79 18.12 2.43
CA VAL A 373 9.20 17.77 2.27
C VAL A 373 9.40 16.23 2.35
N HIS A 374 8.72 15.57 3.29
CA HIS A 374 8.82 14.14 3.50
C HIS A 374 8.20 13.33 2.34
N GLU A 375 7.05 13.74 1.85
CA GLU A 375 6.28 12.95 0.87
C GLU A 375 6.60 13.35 -0.59
N ALA A 376 7.02 14.59 -0.83
CA ALA A 376 7.22 15.09 -2.18
C ALA A 376 8.72 15.29 -2.51
N TRP A 377 9.26 16.47 -2.26
CA TRP A 377 10.64 16.83 -2.60
C TRP A 377 11.40 17.36 -1.38
N PRO A 378 12.57 16.75 -1.05
CA PRO A 378 13.27 15.63 -1.68
C PRO A 378 12.81 14.24 -1.17
N GLY A 379 11.59 14.09 -0.70
CA GLY A 379 11.06 12.91 -0.02
C GLY A 379 10.68 11.76 -0.95
N HIS A 380 9.61 11.05 -0.56
CA HIS A 380 9.18 9.80 -1.22
C HIS A 380 8.95 9.92 -2.72
N HIS A 381 8.27 10.99 -3.18
CA HIS A 381 8.02 11.15 -4.62
C HIS A 381 9.33 11.18 -5.41
N LEU A 382 10.30 12.02 -4.99
CA LEU A 382 11.58 12.08 -5.68
C LEU A 382 12.34 10.76 -5.61
N GLN A 383 12.29 10.04 -4.48
CA GLN A 383 12.90 8.74 -4.34
C GLN A 383 12.34 7.74 -5.37
N PHE A 384 11.01 7.62 -5.46
CA PHE A 384 10.37 6.65 -6.36
C PHE A 384 10.61 6.98 -7.83
N VAL A 385 10.42 8.25 -8.25
CA VAL A 385 10.66 8.66 -9.64
C VAL A 385 12.14 8.60 -10.06
N SER A 386 13.06 8.56 -9.10
CA SER A 386 14.49 8.37 -9.36
C SER A 386 14.88 6.90 -9.40
N ALA A 387 14.12 6.02 -8.72
CA ALA A 387 14.33 4.58 -8.70
C ALA A 387 13.72 3.89 -9.93
N ASN A 388 12.64 4.43 -10.48
CA ASN A 388 11.94 3.93 -11.68
C ASN A 388 12.68 4.32 -12.95
#